data_7420e62e009690a0e1b582594f10451d
#
_entry.id   7420e62e009690a0e1b582594f10451d
#
_cell.length_a   1.000
_cell.length_b   1.000
_cell.length_c   1.000
_cell.angle_alpha   90.00
_cell.angle_beta   90.00
_cell.angle_gamma   90.00
#
_symmetry.space_group_name_H-M   'P 1'
#
loop_
_entity.id
_entity.type
_entity.pdbx_description
1 polymer ?
#
loop_
_entity_poly.entity_id
_entity_poly.type
_entity_poly.pdbx_seq_one_letter_code
_entity_poly.pdbx_strand_id
1 'polypeptide(L)'
;MDSQEEHFQIFGGPASPYSMKLRAVFRYRRIPHYWLVPQSGFTGEGRLGEGSPDSPLNRAAKGVVPVVMFPNGEFKSDSTPIMLELESMYSSRSIIPPSPSIAFIARLIEDMADECMPLPMFYFRWTIDADWCGRRQMIGWNGALADRELNRIASAFIERQQTQLGIAAQFSISDVQKNVESILGALESGLKKSLFFFGTRPSIAEFGLFGQLSQYVVDPYISSVTKKRAVRTFQWTQLLDDSSGVCGEWADPAQCLTDELLFLVKTLAPYYFSLQDMARDSRGLDDLGDEINGPGYRLKCLLSLKQELANLQVTDRNNIEGFLKSAGCWERLQFQSGEPEKVVKIAPQ
;
A
#
# COMPACT_ATOMS: atom_id res chain seq x y z
N MET A 1 31.09 15.27 9.05
CA MET A 1 29.64 15.36 9.33
C MET A 1 28.97 15.33 7.98
N ASP A 2 28.48 14.16 7.55
CA ASP A 2 27.64 14.12 6.35
C ASP A 2 26.40 14.94 6.67
N SER A 3 26.13 15.97 5.89
CA SER A 3 24.96 16.82 6.12
C SER A 3 23.70 15.96 5.90
N GLN A 4 22.77 15.96 6.86
CA GLN A 4 21.50 15.24 6.73
C GLN A 4 20.72 15.65 5.47
N GLU A 5 21.06 16.80 4.90
CA GLU A 5 20.45 17.39 3.70
C GLU A 5 20.84 16.67 2.39
N GLU A 6 21.88 15.84 2.39
CA GLU A 6 22.31 15.09 1.19
C GLU A 6 21.59 13.74 1.02
N HIS A 7 20.76 13.34 1.99
CA HIS A 7 20.09 12.05 2.02
C HIS A 7 18.57 12.22 2.10
N PHE A 8 17.85 11.24 1.57
CA PHE A 8 16.41 11.17 1.79
C PHE A 8 16.10 11.06 3.29
N GLN A 9 15.04 11.73 3.72
CA GLN A 9 14.51 11.58 5.07
C GLN A 9 13.07 11.08 4.98
N ILE A 10 12.82 9.90 5.54
CA ILE A 10 11.50 9.26 5.52
C ILE A 10 10.84 9.47 6.88
N PHE A 11 9.84 10.31 6.92
CA PHE A 11 9.02 10.54 8.09
C PHE A 11 7.84 9.56 8.07
N GLY A 12 7.93 8.51 8.85
CA GLY A 12 6.99 7.42 8.83
C GLY A 12 6.85 6.70 10.17
N GLY A 13 5.80 5.91 10.30
CA GLY A 13 5.53 5.14 11.49
C GLY A 13 5.38 3.65 11.22
N PRO A 14 5.90 2.76 12.11
CA PRO A 14 5.79 1.31 11.93
C PRO A 14 4.34 0.79 11.91
N ALA A 15 3.38 1.59 12.37
CA ALA A 15 1.96 1.25 12.33
C ALA A 15 1.24 1.73 11.04
N SER A 16 1.99 2.30 10.09
CA SER A 16 1.49 2.68 8.77
C SER A 16 1.96 1.69 7.71
N PRO A 17 1.05 0.98 7.02
CA PRO A 17 1.42 0.05 5.96
C PRO A 17 2.21 0.73 4.84
N TYR A 18 1.80 1.92 4.42
CA TYR A 18 2.46 2.69 3.36
C TYR A 18 3.86 3.18 3.77
N SER A 19 4.06 3.51 5.05
CA SER A 19 5.39 3.84 5.58
C SER A 19 6.31 2.63 5.55
N MET A 20 5.82 1.47 5.93
CA MET A 20 6.58 0.22 5.91
C MET A 20 6.92 -0.21 4.49
N LYS A 21 5.96 -0.13 3.56
CA LYS A 21 6.15 -0.37 2.12
C LYS A 21 7.32 0.45 1.58
N LEU A 22 7.27 1.76 1.78
CA LEU A 22 8.29 2.67 1.24
C LEU A 22 9.66 2.41 1.88
N ARG A 23 9.73 2.22 3.20
CA ARG A 23 10.98 1.87 3.90
C ARG A 23 11.62 0.62 3.33
N ALA A 24 10.84 -0.42 3.07
CA ALA A 24 11.34 -1.67 2.51
C ALA A 24 11.92 -1.48 1.10
N VAL A 25 11.28 -0.66 0.27
CA VAL A 25 11.80 -0.29 -1.07
C VAL A 25 13.13 0.43 -0.97
N PHE A 26 13.25 1.44 -0.10
CA PHE A 26 14.52 2.14 0.11
C PHE A 26 15.63 1.18 0.56
N ARG A 27 15.35 0.28 1.49
CA ARG A 27 16.30 -0.75 1.95
C ARG A 27 16.69 -1.69 0.83
N TYR A 28 15.71 -2.28 0.12
CA TYR A 28 15.97 -3.16 -1.00
C TYR A 28 16.81 -2.50 -2.07
N ARG A 29 16.48 -1.27 -2.47
CA ARG A 29 17.21 -0.50 -3.48
C ARG A 29 18.55 0.04 -2.99
N ARG A 30 18.84 -0.07 -1.68
CA ARG A 30 20.04 0.45 -1.02
C ARG A 30 20.20 1.96 -1.24
N ILE A 31 19.08 2.69 -1.27
CA ILE A 31 19.10 4.15 -1.38
C ILE A 31 19.38 4.71 0.02
N PRO A 32 20.43 5.54 0.19
CA PRO A 32 20.76 6.15 1.47
C PRO A 32 19.60 7.00 2.01
N HIS A 33 19.17 6.73 3.24
CA HIS A 33 18.05 7.42 3.86
C HIS A 33 18.12 7.38 5.38
N TYR A 34 17.46 8.35 5.99
CA TYR A 34 17.14 8.35 7.41
C TYR A 34 15.68 7.99 7.62
N TRP A 35 15.43 7.12 8.59
CA TRP A 35 14.08 6.80 9.05
C TRP A 35 13.78 7.61 10.31
N LEU A 36 12.79 8.49 10.26
CA LEU A 36 12.51 9.49 11.28
C LEU A 36 11.06 9.37 11.77
N VAL A 37 10.87 9.67 13.05
CA VAL A 37 9.53 9.83 13.64
C VAL A 37 8.86 11.05 13.01
N PRO A 38 7.59 10.96 12.57
CA PRO A 38 6.94 12.05 11.85
C PRO A 38 6.62 13.28 12.73
N GLN A 39 6.73 13.18 14.05
CA GLN A 39 6.43 14.27 15.00
C GLN A 39 5.07 14.91 14.67
N SER A 40 4.01 14.10 14.76
CA SER A 40 2.67 14.50 14.32
C SER A 40 2.10 15.71 15.05
N GLY A 41 2.60 15.99 16.25
CA GLY A 41 2.07 17.06 17.11
C GLY A 41 0.58 16.90 17.45
N PHE A 42 0.04 15.68 17.28
CA PHE A 42 -1.38 15.44 17.56
C PHE A 42 -1.66 15.59 19.05
N THR A 43 -2.51 16.54 19.38
CA THR A 43 -2.86 16.91 20.77
C THR A 43 -4.20 16.29 21.23
N GLY A 44 -4.85 15.49 20.39
CA GLY A 44 -6.17 14.92 20.64
C GLY A 44 -7.30 15.61 19.86
N GLU A 45 -7.03 16.77 19.27
CA GLU A 45 -7.98 17.52 18.45
C GLU A 45 -7.32 17.95 17.13
N GLY A 46 -8.13 18.24 16.13
CA GLY A 46 -7.68 18.76 14.85
C GLY A 46 -7.00 17.74 13.93
N ARG A 47 -6.18 18.25 13.02
CA ARG A 47 -5.46 17.46 12.01
C ARG A 47 -4.12 16.98 12.57
N LEU A 48 -3.62 15.86 12.03
CA LEU A 48 -2.25 15.44 12.27
C LEU A 48 -1.30 16.54 11.78
N GLY A 49 -0.30 16.88 12.59
CA GLY A 49 0.65 17.95 12.28
C GLY A 49 0.21 19.34 12.75
N GLU A 50 -1.05 19.56 13.04
CA GLU A 50 -1.59 20.90 13.40
C GLU A 50 -0.98 21.44 14.68
N GLY A 51 -0.70 20.57 15.66
CA GLY A 51 -0.02 20.96 16.92
C GLY A 51 1.48 21.23 16.77
N SER A 52 2.07 21.04 15.59
CA SER A 52 3.48 21.30 15.30
C SER A 52 3.61 21.89 13.88
N PRO A 53 3.59 23.22 13.74
CA PRO A 53 3.64 23.89 12.41
C PRO A 53 4.82 23.44 11.55
N ASP A 54 5.95 23.12 12.16
CA ASP A 54 7.16 22.64 11.47
C ASP A 54 7.14 21.14 11.17
N SER A 55 6.05 20.45 11.50
CA SER A 55 5.91 19.01 11.23
C SER A 55 6.06 18.73 9.73
N PRO A 56 6.83 17.71 9.34
CA PRO A 56 6.91 17.25 7.97
C PRO A 56 5.56 16.97 7.33
N LEU A 57 4.55 16.59 8.13
CA LEU A 57 3.18 16.34 7.67
C LEU A 57 2.51 17.60 7.10
N ASN A 58 2.90 18.80 7.55
CA ASN A 58 2.37 20.05 7.03
C ASN A 58 3.09 20.56 5.77
N ARG A 59 4.23 19.94 5.44
CA ARG A 59 5.06 20.34 4.29
C ARG A 59 4.78 19.54 3.03
N ALA A 60 4.03 18.45 3.14
CA ALA A 60 3.58 17.63 2.02
C ALA A 60 2.06 17.76 1.83
N ALA A 61 1.60 17.69 0.59
CA ALA A 61 0.20 17.95 0.24
C ALA A 61 -0.80 17.03 0.95
N LYS A 62 -0.47 15.74 1.14
CA LYS A 62 -1.39 14.79 1.82
C LYS A 62 -1.51 14.99 3.32
N GLY A 63 -0.50 15.52 3.99
CA GLY A 63 -0.51 15.65 5.45
C GLY A 63 -0.65 14.31 6.20
N VAL A 64 -0.23 13.20 5.58
CA VAL A 64 -0.27 11.85 6.13
C VAL A 64 1.06 11.12 5.88
N VAL A 65 1.37 10.16 6.75
CA VAL A 65 2.58 9.33 6.59
C VAL A 65 2.43 8.28 5.47
N PRO A 66 3.52 7.97 4.73
CA PRO A 66 4.85 8.54 4.82
C PRO A 66 4.98 9.90 4.13
N VAL A 67 5.80 10.76 4.70
CA VAL A 67 6.32 11.95 4.02
C VAL A 67 7.81 11.74 3.78
N VAL A 68 8.29 12.09 2.62
CA VAL A 68 9.71 12.00 2.25
C VAL A 68 10.24 13.38 1.91
N MET A 69 11.29 13.79 2.61
CA MET A 69 12.11 14.90 2.16
C MET A 69 13.19 14.37 1.21
N PHE A 70 13.19 14.90 0.01
CA PHE A 70 14.17 14.59 -1.01
C PHE A 70 15.48 15.37 -0.77
N PRO A 71 16.62 14.95 -1.35
CA PRO A 71 17.90 15.68 -1.21
C PRO A 71 17.88 17.14 -1.67
N ASN A 72 16.95 17.50 -2.55
CA ASN A 72 16.73 18.89 -3.01
C ASN A 72 15.87 19.73 -2.05
N GLY A 73 15.44 19.15 -0.91
CA GLY A 73 14.61 19.83 0.10
C GLY A 73 13.11 19.77 -0.17
N GLU A 74 12.66 19.14 -1.26
CA GLU A 74 11.23 18.94 -1.54
C GLU A 74 10.62 17.91 -0.62
N PHE A 75 9.42 18.17 -0.13
CA PHE A 75 8.61 17.23 0.67
C PHE A 75 7.52 16.63 -0.20
N LYS A 76 7.50 15.31 -0.27
CA LYS A 76 6.50 14.57 -1.04
C LYS A 76 5.83 13.51 -0.17
N SER A 77 4.59 13.23 -0.46
CA SER A 77 3.81 12.15 0.14
C SER A 77 3.24 11.26 -0.96
N ASP A 78 2.64 10.15 -0.56
CA ASP A 78 2.16 9.08 -1.43
C ASP A 78 3.23 8.08 -1.85
N SER A 79 3.11 6.85 -1.33
CA SER A 79 4.17 5.84 -1.48
C SER A 79 4.37 5.39 -2.92
N THR A 80 3.30 5.16 -3.67
CA THR A 80 3.39 4.63 -5.03
C THR A 80 4.02 5.63 -6.02
N PRO A 81 3.56 6.90 -6.10
CA PRO A 81 4.23 7.90 -6.93
C PRO A 81 5.71 8.12 -6.55
N ILE A 82 6.04 8.11 -5.25
CA ILE A 82 7.44 8.23 -4.80
C ILE A 82 8.27 7.05 -5.30
N MET A 83 7.75 5.81 -5.19
CA MET A 83 8.47 4.63 -5.69
C MET A 83 8.72 4.72 -7.19
N LEU A 84 7.74 5.18 -7.98
CA LEU A 84 7.88 5.35 -9.43
C LEU A 84 8.85 6.49 -9.78
N GLU A 85 8.91 7.55 -9.00
CA GLU A 85 9.90 8.61 -9.17
C GLU A 85 11.32 8.09 -8.89
N LEU A 86 11.50 7.29 -7.83
CA LEU A 86 12.77 6.63 -7.53
C LEU A 86 13.24 5.70 -8.65
N GLU A 87 12.31 5.07 -9.41
CA GLU A 87 12.68 4.29 -10.60
C GLU A 87 13.34 5.14 -11.68
N SER A 88 12.89 6.39 -11.86
CA SER A 88 13.49 7.32 -12.82
C SER A 88 14.83 7.88 -12.36
N MET A 89 15.05 7.98 -11.04
CA MET A 89 16.28 8.53 -10.45
C MET A 89 17.42 7.50 -10.36
N TYR A 90 17.09 6.23 -10.17
CA TYR A 90 18.05 5.16 -9.92
C TYR A 90 17.79 3.97 -10.86
N SER A 91 18.79 3.63 -11.67
CA SER A 91 18.71 2.49 -12.60
C SER A 91 18.96 1.14 -11.96
N SER A 92 19.66 1.11 -10.81
CA SER A 92 20.01 -0.15 -10.14
C SER A 92 18.87 -0.67 -9.28
N ARG A 93 18.78 -1.98 -9.17
CA ARG A 93 17.83 -2.68 -8.30
C ARG A 93 16.37 -2.22 -8.48
N SER A 94 15.96 -2.00 -9.74
CA SER A 94 14.58 -1.67 -10.11
C SER A 94 13.58 -2.65 -9.47
N ILE A 95 12.43 -2.15 -9.05
CA ILE A 95 11.31 -2.96 -8.56
C ILE A 95 10.24 -3.17 -9.64
N ILE A 96 10.48 -2.66 -10.85
CA ILE A 96 9.58 -2.81 -11.99
C ILE A 96 10.15 -3.88 -12.93
N PRO A 97 9.40 -4.96 -13.23
CA PRO A 97 9.79 -5.92 -14.25
C PRO A 97 10.03 -5.26 -15.60
N PRO A 98 11.05 -5.69 -16.38
CA PRO A 98 11.40 -5.03 -17.64
C PRO A 98 10.40 -5.26 -18.78
N SER A 99 9.58 -6.31 -18.72
CA SER A 99 8.50 -6.55 -19.67
C SER A 99 7.30 -5.64 -19.34
N PRO A 100 6.82 -4.81 -20.29
CA PRO A 100 5.69 -3.91 -20.02
C PRO A 100 4.41 -4.63 -19.58
N SER A 101 4.13 -5.80 -20.17
CA SER A 101 2.99 -6.63 -19.79
C SER A 101 3.10 -7.13 -18.35
N ILE A 102 4.28 -7.61 -17.93
CA ILE A 102 4.51 -8.09 -16.55
C ILE A 102 4.59 -6.92 -15.56
N ALA A 103 5.16 -5.80 -15.96
CA ALA A 103 5.15 -4.57 -15.16
C ALA A 103 3.72 -4.11 -14.84
N PHE A 104 2.80 -4.19 -15.82
CA PHE A 104 1.40 -3.90 -15.60
C PHE A 104 0.76 -4.85 -14.57
N ILE A 105 1.00 -6.16 -14.67
CA ILE A 105 0.49 -7.13 -13.68
C ILE A 105 1.05 -6.84 -12.29
N ALA A 106 2.33 -6.50 -12.17
CA ALA A 106 2.93 -6.13 -10.90
C ALA A 106 2.29 -4.87 -10.30
N ARG A 107 2.03 -3.85 -11.13
CA ARG A 107 1.32 -2.63 -10.72
C ARG A 107 -0.12 -2.91 -10.30
N LEU A 108 -0.84 -3.75 -11.03
CA LEU A 108 -2.20 -4.16 -10.68
C LEU A 108 -2.26 -4.82 -9.30
N ILE A 109 -1.32 -5.72 -8.99
CA ILE A 109 -1.26 -6.39 -7.69
C ILE A 109 -0.93 -5.40 -6.59
N GLU A 110 -0.01 -4.49 -6.83
CA GLU A 110 0.36 -3.44 -5.88
C GLU A 110 -0.85 -2.55 -5.55
N ASP A 111 -1.57 -2.09 -6.56
CA ASP A 111 -2.76 -1.26 -6.38
C ASP A 111 -3.89 -2.04 -5.67
N MET A 112 -4.11 -3.31 -6.04
CA MET A 112 -5.04 -4.17 -5.32
C MET A 112 -4.67 -4.31 -3.85
N ALA A 113 -3.38 -4.48 -3.53
CA ALA A 113 -2.92 -4.55 -2.16
C ALA A 113 -3.20 -3.25 -1.41
N ASP A 114 -2.87 -2.11 -2.00
CA ASP A 114 -3.02 -0.80 -1.37
C ASP A 114 -4.47 -0.36 -1.20
N GLU A 115 -5.36 -0.77 -2.10
CA GLU A 115 -6.74 -0.30 -2.11
C GLU A 115 -7.74 -1.25 -1.47
N CYS A 116 -7.45 -2.56 -1.36
CA CYS A 116 -8.39 -3.46 -0.72
C CYS A 116 -7.90 -4.09 0.60
N MET A 117 -6.62 -4.37 0.78
CA MET A 117 -6.12 -4.99 2.01
C MET A 117 -6.10 -4.06 3.25
N PRO A 118 -6.06 -2.72 3.13
CA PRO A 118 -6.21 -1.86 4.31
C PRO A 118 -7.54 -2.04 5.03
N LEU A 119 -8.62 -2.34 4.31
CA LEU A 119 -9.96 -2.39 4.92
C LEU A 119 -10.09 -3.44 6.03
N PRO A 120 -9.72 -4.72 5.85
CA PRO A 120 -9.80 -5.69 6.94
C PRO A 120 -8.83 -5.36 8.09
N MET A 121 -7.63 -4.86 7.78
CA MET A 121 -6.70 -4.40 8.81
C MET A 121 -7.30 -3.25 9.62
N PHE A 122 -7.83 -2.23 8.95
CA PHE A 122 -8.45 -1.08 9.59
C PHE A 122 -9.68 -1.47 10.40
N TYR A 123 -10.49 -2.39 9.90
CA TYR A 123 -11.65 -2.93 10.61
C TYR A 123 -11.22 -3.56 11.95
N PHE A 124 -10.34 -4.56 11.95
CA PHE A 124 -9.93 -5.24 13.17
C PHE A 124 -9.18 -4.32 14.13
N ARG A 125 -8.34 -3.45 13.58
CA ARG A 125 -7.57 -2.47 14.37
C ARG A 125 -8.46 -1.58 15.21
N TRP A 126 -9.55 -1.09 14.67
CA TRP A 126 -10.39 -0.08 15.32
C TRP A 126 -11.68 -0.62 15.93
N THR A 127 -12.00 -1.89 15.72
CA THR A 127 -13.15 -2.55 16.36
C THR A 127 -12.76 -3.53 17.46
N ILE A 128 -11.64 -4.24 17.31
CA ILE A 128 -11.21 -5.29 18.24
C ILE A 128 -9.99 -4.85 19.06
N ASP A 129 -8.97 -4.31 18.38
CA ASP A 129 -7.67 -4.03 18.97
C ASP A 129 -7.45 -2.52 19.22
N ALA A 130 -8.51 -1.72 19.33
CA ALA A 130 -8.44 -0.27 19.29
C ALA A 130 -7.49 0.33 20.33
N ASP A 131 -7.56 -0.12 21.60
CA ASP A 131 -6.72 0.41 22.66
C ASP A 131 -5.22 0.18 22.37
N TRP A 132 -4.84 -1.06 22.08
CA TRP A 132 -3.44 -1.39 21.78
C TRP A 132 -2.94 -0.66 20.53
N CYS A 133 -3.73 -0.67 19.47
CA CYS A 133 -3.36 -0.05 18.20
C CYS A 133 -3.28 1.47 18.29
N GLY A 134 -4.21 2.10 19.00
CA GLY A 134 -4.17 3.56 19.22
C GLY A 134 -2.94 4.01 20.00
N ARG A 135 -2.60 3.31 21.07
CA ARG A 135 -1.39 3.58 21.87
C ARG A 135 -0.12 3.35 21.06
N ARG A 136 -0.03 2.23 20.34
CA ARG A 136 1.10 1.92 19.42
C ARG A 136 1.29 3.02 18.39
N GLN A 137 0.20 3.49 17.79
CA GLN A 137 0.23 4.54 16.76
C GLN A 137 0.76 5.86 17.35
N MET A 138 0.25 6.27 18.49
CA MET A 138 0.65 7.53 19.13
C MET A 138 2.13 7.53 19.55
N ILE A 139 2.62 6.43 20.10
CA ILE A 139 4.05 6.27 20.39
C ILE A 139 4.88 6.31 19.10
N GLY A 140 4.44 5.60 18.06
CA GLY A 140 5.15 5.56 16.77
C GLY A 140 5.24 6.91 16.04
N TRP A 141 4.35 7.85 16.37
CA TRP A 141 4.30 9.17 15.74
C TRP A 141 4.89 10.30 16.57
N ASN A 142 4.91 10.14 17.89
CA ASN A 142 5.33 11.21 18.79
C ASN A 142 6.59 10.85 19.60
N GLY A 143 7.01 9.59 19.55
CA GLY A 143 8.14 9.11 20.37
C GLY A 143 7.73 8.85 21.82
N ALA A 144 8.59 9.21 22.76
CA ALA A 144 8.37 8.99 24.18
C ALA A 144 7.23 9.86 24.72
N LEU A 145 6.24 9.22 25.35
CA LEU A 145 5.08 9.86 25.96
C LEU A 145 4.85 9.28 27.36
N ALA A 146 4.53 10.14 28.32
CA ALA A 146 4.08 9.69 29.65
C ALA A 146 2.70 9.03 29.54
N ASP A 147 2.43 8.03 30.39
CA ASP A 147 1.19 7.22 30.33
C ASP A 147 -0.09 8.05 30.31
N ARG A 148 -0.17 9.11 31.11
CA ARG A 148 -1.36 9.98 31.15
C ARG A 148 -1.60 10.66 29.82
N GLU A 149 -0.57 11.17 29.20
CA GLU A 149 -0.65 11.84 27.89
C GLU A 149 -0.92 10.83 26.78
N LEU A 150 -0.20 9.72 26.78
CA LEU A 150 -0.43 8.62 25.82
C LEU A 150 -1.89 8.16 25.83
N ASN A 151 -2.46 7.90 27.03
CA ASN A 151 -3.84 7.45 27.14
C ASN A 151 -4.82 8.50 26.60
N ARG A 152 -4.59 9.77 26.92
CA ARG A 152 -5.45 10.87 26.47
C ARG A 152 -5.47 11.01 24.95
N ILE A 153 -4.31 11.10 24.30
CA ILE A 153 -4.22 11.28 22.85
C ILE A 153 -4.61 9.99 22.09
N ALA A 154 -4.31 8.82 22.65
CA ALA A 154 -4.73 7.56 22.04
C ALA A 154 -6.26 7.42 22.03
N SER A 155 -6.96 7.78 23.13
CA SER A 155 -8.43 7.75 23.16
C SER A 155 -9.05 8.67 22.10
N ALA A 156 -8.57 9.90 21.99
CA ALA A 156 -9.04 10.85 20.99
C ALA A 156 -8.75 10.36 19.53
N PHE A 157 -7.58 9.73 19.35
CA PHE A 157 -7.23 9.16 18.05
C PHE A 157 -8.11 7.96 17.70
N ILE A 158 -8.41 7.08 18.67
CA ILE A 158 -9.30 5.94 18.48
C ILE A 158 -10.70 6.42 18.05
N GLU A 159 -11.28 7.38 18.77
CA GLU A 159 -12.58 7.95 18.41
C GLU A 159 -12.58 8.50 16.97
N ARG A 160 -11.56 9.28 16.63
CA ARG A 160 -11.39 9.79 15.26
C ARG A 160 -11.32 8.65 14.22
N GLN A 161 -10.55 7.60 14.47
CA GLN A 161 -10.42 6.49 13.53
C GLN A 161 -11.71 5.67 13.41
N GLN A 162 -12.45 5.52 14.49
CA GLN A 162 -13.75 4.83 14.47
C GLN A 162 -14.80 5.59 13.64
N THR A 163 -14.77 6.92 13.60
CA THR A 163 -15.62 7.68 12.66
C THR A 163 -15.25 7.46 11.20
N GLN A 164 -14.02 7.01 10.92
CA GLN A 164 -13.51 6.76 9.58
C GLN A 164 -13.69 5.30 9.11
N LEU A 165 -14.35 4.44 9.90
CA LEU A 165 -14.65 3.08 9.48
C LEU A 165 -15.47 3.02 8.18
N GLY A 166 -16.38 4.00 7.98
CA GLY A 166 -17.06 4.19 6.71
C GLY A 166 -17.63 2.89 6.12
N ILE A 167 -17.20 2.53 4.93
CA ILE A 167 -17.56 1.31 4.24
C ILE A 167 -17.22 0.06 5.07
N ALA A 168 -16.11 0.07 5.82
CA ALA A 168 -15.71 -1.08 6.64
C ALA A 168 -16.77 -1.45 7.68
N ALA A 169 -17.51 -0.47 8.20
CA ALA A 169 -18.57 -0.72 9.18
C ALA A 169 -19.78 -1.48 8.61
N GLN A 170 -19.90 -1.61 7.29
CA GLN A 170 -21.01 -2.32 6.63
C GLN A 170 -20.78 -3.83 6.55
N PHE A 171 -19.55 -4.30 6.81
CA PHE A 171 -19.22 -5.72 6.76
C PHE A 171 -19.35 -6.38 8.12
N SER A 172 -19.79 -7.64 8.13
CA SER A 172 -19.73 -8.44 9.36
C SER A 172 -18.30 -8.86 9.67
N ILE A 173 -17.99 -9.06 10.95
CA ILE A 173 -16.69 -9.60 11.37
C ILE A 173 -16.34 -10.92 10.66
N SER A 174 -17.35 -11.78 10.45
CA SER A 174 -17.19 -13.07 9.77
C SER A 174 -16.78 -12.90 8.30
N ASP A 175 -17.34 -11.92 7.60
CA ASP A 175 -17.04 -11.69 6.18
C ASP A 175 -15.64 -11.09 6.02
N VAL A 176 -15.28 -10.15 6.89
CA VAL A 176 -13.91 -9.59 6.91
C VAL A 176 -12.88 -10.67 7.22
N GLN A 177 -13.16 -11.56 8.19
CA GLN A 177 -12.27 -12.66 8.53
C GLN A 177 -12.11 -13.66 7.37
N LYS A 178 -13.21 -14.06 6.73
CA LYS A 178 -13.16 -14.96 5.55
C LYS A 178 -12.31 -14.37 4.43
N ASN A 179 -12.43 -13.06 4.22
CA ASN A 179 -11.65 -12.35 3.21
C ASN A 179 -10.15 -12.43 3.50
N VAL A 180 -9.76 -12.12 4.75
CA VAL A 180 -8.36 -12.27 5.21
C VAL A 180 -7.87 -13.70 5.03
N GLU A 181 -8.64 -14.70 5.47
CA GLU A 181 -8.27 -16.11 5.35
C GLU A 181 -8.10 -16.54 3.88
N SER A 182 -8.92 -16.02 2.97
CA SER A 182 -8.81 -16.29 1.52
C SER A 182 -7.53 -15.69 0.94
N ILE A 183 -7.22 -14.44 1.26
CA ILE A 183 -6.00 -13.75 0.80
C ILE A 183 -4.75 -14.48 1.33
N LEU A 184 -4.73 -14.79 2.64
CA LEU A 184 -3.64 -15.53 3.26
C LEU A 184 -3.47 -16.93 2.63
N GLY A 185 -4.57 -17.63 2.32
CA GLY A 185 -4.55 -18.93 1.65
C GLY A 185 -3.94 -18.87 0.24
N ALA A 186 -4.26 -17.82 -0.53
CA ALA A 186 -3.68 -17.61 -1.86
C ALA A 186 -2.16 -17.34 -1.78
N LEU A 187 -1.73 -16.47 -0.85
CA LEU A 187 -0.31 -16.20 -0.61
C LEU A 187 0.44 -17.45 -0.15
N GLU A 188 -0.11 -18.21 0.81
CA GLU A 188 0.49 -19.48 1.26
C GLU A 188 0.66 -20.48 0.10
N SER A 189 -0.28 -20.51 -0.84
CA SER A 189 -0.17 -21.38 -2.02
C SER A 189 1.00 -20.97 -2.91
N GLY A 190 1.14 -19.69 -3.21
CA GLY A 190 2.24 -19.17 -4.03
C GLY A 190 3.60 -19.37 -3.37
N LEU A 191 3.72 -19.07 -2.09
CA LEU A 191 4.95 -19.16 -1.31
C LEU A 191 5.46 -20.59 -1.09
N LYS A 192 4.69 -21.61 -1.46
CA LYS A 192 5.20 -23.02 -1.58
C LYS A 192 6.11 -23.21 -2.79
N LYS A 193 5.96 -22.37 -3.81
CA LYS A 193 6.63 -22.50 -5.10
C LYS A 193 7.78 -21.52 -5.25
N SER A 194 7.56 -20.26 -4.94
CA SER A 194 8.55 -19.20 -5.09
C SER A 194 8.38 -18.13 -4.02
N LEU A 195 9.49 -17.49 -3.64
CA LEU A 195 9.48 -16.32 -2.75
C LEU A 195 9.05 -15.03 -3.46
N PHE A 196 9.17 -14.97 -4.78
CA PHE A 196 8.84 -13.79 -5.58
C PHE A 196 8.06 -14.19 -6.83
N PHE A 197 7.17 -13.32 -7.30
CA PHE A 197 6.24 -13.63 -8.39
C PHE A 197 6.89 -13.62 -9.77
N PHE A 198 7.86 -12.73 -9.98
CA PHE A 198 8.40 -12.43 -11.31
C PHE A 198 9.89 -12.76 -11.44
N GLY A 199 10.37 -13.75 -10.69
CA GLY A 199 11.75 -14.20 -10.72
C GLY A 199 12.32 -14.55 -9.35
N THR A 200 13.56 -14.18 -9.11
CA THR A 200 14.26 -14.45 -7.84
C THR A 200 14.54 -13.16 -7.04
N ARG A 201 13.80 -12.10 -7.33
CA ARG A 201 13.90 -10.77 -6.71
C ARG A 201 12.50 -10.15 -6.52
N PRO A 202 12.32 -9.27 -5.51
CA PRO A 202 11.03 -8.63 -5.29
C PRO A 202 10.73 -7.56 -6.36
N SER A 203 9.45 -7.39 -6.66
CA SER A 203 8.88 -6.35 -7.49
C SER A 203 8.03 -5.38 -6.68
N ILE A 204 7.47 -4.39 -7.33
CA ILE A 204 6.51 -3.46 -6.74
C ILE A 204 5.27 -4.20 -6.16
N ALA A 205 4.88 -5.34 -6.73
CA ALA A 205 3.78 -6.17 -6.24
C ALA A 205 4.06 -6.70 -4.82
N GLU A 206 5.25 -7.27 -4.62
CA GLU A 206 5.64 -7.79 -3.30
C GLU A 206 5.72 -6.67 -2.27
N PHE A 207 6.19 -5.49 -2.64
CA PHE A 207 6.26 -4.35 -1.72
C PHE A 207 4.88 -3.79 -1.39
N GLY A 208 3.95 -3.78 -2.34
CA GLY A 208 2.54 -3.44 -2.08
C GLY A 208 1.91 -4.39 -1.05
N LEU A 209 2.02 -5.70 -1.29
CA LEU A 209 1.56 -6.72 -0.37
C LEU A 209 2.25 -6.63 1.00
N PHE A 210 3.57 -6.46 1.01
CA PHE A 210 4.35 -6.31 2.24
C PHE A 210 3.86 -5.14 3.09
N GLY A 211 3.57 -4.00 2.49
CA GLY A 211 3.07 -2.84 3.22
C GLY A 211 1.90 -3.23 4.13
N GLN A 212 0.90 -3.88 3.57
CA GLN A 212 -0.30 -4.30 4.29
C GLN A 212 -0.01 -5.45 5.27
N LEU A 213 0.70 -6.48 4.80
CA LEU A 213 1.06 -7.63 5.61
C LEU A 213 1.95 -7.28 6.81
N SER A 214 2.72 -6.20 6.73
CA SER A 214 3.51 -5.68 7.85
C SER A 214 2.64 -5.37 9.08
N GLN A 215 1.37 -5.02 8.86
CA GLN A 215 0.40 -4.82 9.93
C GLN A 215 -0.33 -6.11 10.31
N TYR A 216 -0.57 -7.01 9.35
CA TYR A 216 -1.17 -8.33 9.57
C TYR A 216 -0.33 -9.24 10.48
N VAL A 217 0.97 -9.02 10.56
CA VAL A 217 1.85 -9.80 11.43
C VAL A 217 2.05 -9.17 12.81
N VAL A 218 1.55 -7.95 13.04
CA VAL A 218 1.78 -7.18 14.27
C VAL A 218 0.50 -6.87 15.05
N ASP A 219 -0.57 -6.41 14.40
CA ASP A 219 -1.82 -6.05 15.08
C ASP A 219 -2.44 -7.32 15.71
N PRO A 220 -2.84 -7.32 16.99
CA PRO A 220 -3.01 -8.55 17.77
C PRO A 220 -3.98 -9.57 17.15
N TYR A 221 -5.21 -9.16 16.80
CA TYR A 221 -6.20 -10.09 16.28
C TYR A 221 -5.79 -10.69 14.93
N ILE A 222 -5.48 -9.83 13.94
CA ILE A 222 -5.13 -10.28 12.59
C ILE A 222 -3.80 -11.05 12.59
N SER A 223 -2.87 -10.72 13.48
CA SER A 223 -1.62 -11.48 13.68
C SER A 223 -1.90 -12.89 14.20
N SER A 224 -2.87 -13.05 15.10
CA SER A 224 -3.27 -14.37 15.57
C SER A 224 -3.82 -15.24 14.44
N VAL A 225 -4.63 -14.66 13.55
CA VAL A 225 -5.14 -15.34 12.34
C VAL A 225 -4.00 -15.71 11.39
N THR A 226 -3.11 -14.75 11.11
CA THR A 226 -1.95 -14.95 10.21
C THR A 226 -1.02 -16.06 10.72
N LYS A 227 -0.66 -16.06 12.00
CA LYS A 227 0.17 -17.09 12.63
C LYS A 227 -0.45 -18.47 12.53
N LYS A 228 -1.78 -18.56 12.68
CA LYS A 228 -2.50 -19.83 12.64
C LYS A 228 -2.65 -20.37 11.22
N ARG A 229 -2.82 -19.51 10.23
CA ARG A 229 -3.21 -19.89 8.86
C ARG A 229 -2.08 -19.81 7.85
N ALA A 230 -1.08 -18.96 8.06
CA ALA A 230 -0.19 -18.49 7.00
C ALA A 230 1.25 -18.27 7.49
N VAL A 231 1.90 -19.37 7.93
CA VAL A 231 3.25 -19.29 8.51
C VAL A 231 4.32 -18.87 7.50
N ARG A 232 4.16 -19.24 6.22
CA ARG A 232 5.10 -18.80 5.15
C ARG A 232 4.93 -17.32 4.89
N THR A 233 3.69 -16.85 4.78
CA THR A 233 3.36 -15.43 4.61
C THR A 233 3.89 -14.62 5.79
N PHE A 234 3.74 -15.10 7.01
CA PHE A 234 4.29 -14.47 8.20
C PHE A 234 5.82 -14.29 8.10
N GLN A 235 6.54 -15.37 7.78
CA GLN A 235 8.00 -15.34 7.66
C GLN A 235 8.45 -14.51 6.45
N TRP A 236 7.75 -14.62 5.33
CA TRP A 236 8.01 -13.85 4.13
C TRP A 236 7.87 -12.33 4.35
N THR A 237 6.86 -11.92 5.13
CA THR A 237 6.67 -10.53 5.52
C THR A 237 7.88 -10.00 6.29
N GLN A 238 8.44 -10.78 7.21
CA GLN A 238 9.65 -10.38 7.94
C GLN A 238 10.89 -10.29 7.03
N LEU A 239 10.99 -11.18 6.04
CA LEU A 239 12.07 -11.15 5.05
C LEU A 239 12.00 -9.88 4.18
N LEU A 240 10.81 -9.45 3.79
CA LEU A 240 10.63 -8.27 2.94
C LEU A 240 10.91 -6.94 3.66
N ASP A 241 10.82 -6.89 4.98
CA ASP A 241 11.14 -5.68 5.74
C ASP A 241 12.58 -5.21 5.50
N ASP A 242 13.51 -6.17 5.31
CA ASP A 242 14.85 -5.88 4.84
C ASP A 242 15.35 -6.95 3.85
N SER A 243 15.06 -6.71 2.59
CA SER A 243 15.55 -7.52 1.47
C SER A 243 16.77 -6.91 0.77
N SER A 244 17.53 -6.05 1.48
CA SER A 244 18.73 -5.39 0.94
C SER A 244 19.81 -6.39 0.48
N GLY A 245 19.87 -7.57 1.07
CA GLY A 245 20.78 -8.66 0.69
C GLY A 245 20.31 -9.48 -0.51
N VAL A 246 19.05 -9.33 -0.96
CA VAL A 246 18.52 -10.12 -2.08
C VAL A 246 19.13 -9.62 -3.38
N CYS A 247 19.84 -10.49 -4.08
CA CYS A 247 20.31 -10.28 -5.46
C CYS A 247 19.70 -11.39 -6.31
N GLY A 248 18.89 -11.00 -7.31
CA GLY A 248 18.20 -11.96 -8.15
C GLY A 248 17.91 -11.40 -9.52
N GLU A 249 17.36 -12.23 -10.38
CA GLU A 249 17.05 -11.93 -11.77
C GLU A 249 15.55 -11.95 -12.00
N TRP A 250 15.10 -11.23 -13.03
CA TRP A 250 13.75 -11.34 -13.55
C TRP A 250 13.59 -12.65 -14.33
N ALA A 251 12.44 -13.30 -14.17
CA ALA A 251 12.10 -14.46 -14.96
C ALA A 251 11.73 -14.07 -16.40
N ASP A 252 11.75 -15.07 -17.30
CA ASP A 252 11.17 -14.91 -18.64
C ASP A 252 9.69 -14.54 -18.50
N PRO A 253 9.19 -13.50 -19.22
CA PRO A 253 7.80 -13.09 -19.17
C PRO A 253 6.79 -14.23 -19.39
N ALA A 254 7.13 -15.21 -20.25
CA ALA A 254 6.30 -16.38 -20.50
C ALA A 254 6.12 -17.29 -19.26
N GLN A 255 6.99 -17.18 -18.28
CA GLN A 255 6.97 -17.98 -17.04
C GLN A 255 6.36 -17.22 -15.85
N CYS A 256 6.04 -15.93 -16.01
CA CYS A 256 5.59 -15.08 -14.90
C CYS A 256 4.10 -15.28 -14.54
N LEU A 257 3.25 -15.62 -15.52
CA LEU A 257 1.80 -15.73 -15.36
C LEU A 257 1.39 -17.12 -14.85
N THR A 258 1.85 -17.47 -13.66
CA THR A 258 1.62 -18.78 -13.04
C THR A 258 0.18 -18.96 -12.52
N ASP A 259 -0.22 -20.22 -12.31
CA ASP A 259 -1.53 -20.53 -11.71
C ASP A 259 -1.65 -19.99 -10.29
N GLU A 260 -0.55 -19.96 -9.52
CA GLU A 260 -0.51 -19.39 -8.18
C GLU A 260 -0.73 -17.87 -8.20
N LEU A 261 -0.10 -17.18 -9.15
CA LEU A 261 -0.32 -15.74 -9.35
C LEU A 261 -1.75 -15.46 -9.80
N LEU A 262 -2.27 -16.26 -10.72
CA LEU A 262 -3.68 -16.18 -11.14
C LEU A 262 -4.63 -16.39 -9.95
N PHE A 263 -4.33 -17.36 -9.09
CA PHE A 263 -5.13 -17.62 -7.90
C PHE A 263 -5.13 -16.42 -6.94
N LEU A 264 -3.97 -15.77 -6.73
CA LEU A 264 -3.88 -14.57 -5.92
C LEU A 264 -4.70 -13.43 -6.49
N VAL A 265 -4.51 -13.09 -7.77
CA VAL A 265 -5.24 -11.99 -8.42
C VAL A 265 -6.74 -12.28 -8.45
N LYS A 266 -7.15 -13.50 -8.75
CA LYS A 266 -8.55 -13.95 -8.73
C LYS A 266 -9.18 -13.87 -7.33
N THR A 267 -8.38 -13.99 -6.28
CA THR A 267 -8.84 -13.85 -4.89
C THR A 267 -9.03 -12.38 -4.51
N LEU A 268 -8.12 -11.49 -4.95
CA LEU A 268 -8.18 -10.07 -4.66
C LEU A 268 -9.24 -9.32 -5.50
N ALA A 269 -9.39 -9.69 -6.78
CA ALA A 269 -10.15 -8.94 -7.76
C ALA A 269 -11.63 -8.68 -7.36
N PRO A 270 -12.42 -9.66 -6.91
CA PRO A 270 -13.82 -9.41 -6.55
C PRO A 270 -13.95 -8.38 -5.43
N TYR A 271 -13.06 -8.46 -4.43
CA TYR A 271 -13.06 -7.54 -3.31
C TYR A 271 -12.60 -6.15 -3.72
N TYR A 272 -11.51 -6.07 -4.47
CA TYR A 272 -11.00 -4.82 -5.03
C TYR A 272 -12.05 -4.08 -5.85
N PHE A 273 -12.68 -4.75 -6.81
CA PHE A 273 -13.68 -4.10 -7.67
C PHE A 273 -14.98 -3.77 -6.93
N SER A 274 -15.38 -4.56 -5.94
CA SER A 274 -16.52 -4.20 -5.08
C SER A 274 -16.31 -2.87 -4.36
N LEU A 275 -15.11 -2.63 -3.84
CA LEU A 275 -14.76 -1.37 -3.19
C LEU A 275 -14.70 -0.19 -4.19
N GLN A 276 -14.30 -0.45 -5.43
CA GLN A 276 -14.34 0.55 -6.50
C GLN A 276 -15.79 0.93 -6.87
N ASP A 277 -16.69 -0.06 -6.94
CA ASP A 277 -18.11 0.20 -7.20
C ASP A 277 -18.74 1.02 -6.06
N MET A 278 -18.50 0.65 -4.80
CA MET A 278 -18.95 1.41 -3.64
C MET A 278 -18.39 2.85 -3.61
N ALA A 279 -17.14 3.03 -4.03
CA ALA A 279 -16.54 4.36 -4.16
C ALA A 279 -17.24 5.19 -5.25
N ARG A 280 -17.55 4.58 -6.38
CA ARG A 280 -18.27 5.21 -7.50
C ARG A 280 -19.69 5.63 -7.09
N ASP A 281 -20.41 4.75 -6.40
CA ASP A 281 -21.77 5.03 -5.92
C ASP A 281 -21.81 6.16 -4.90
N SER A 282 -20.78 6.28 -4.07
CA SER A 282 -20.71 7.31 -3.02
C SER A 282 -20.26 8.69 -3.51
N ARG A 283 -19.44 8.75 -4.56
CA ARG A 283 -18.75 9.98 -4.97
C ARG A 283 -19.10 10.44 -6.39
N GLY A 284 -19.36 9.51 -7.31
CA GLY A 284 -19.44 9.79 -8.74
C GLY A 284 -18.05 9.94 -9.40
N LEU A 285 -18.05 10.24 -10.68
CA LEU A 285 -16.85 10.41 -11.51
C LEU A 285 -16.64 11.86 -12.01
N ASP A 286 -17.64 12.73 -11.83
CA ASP A 286 -17.67 14.05 -12.47
C ASP A 286 -16.66 15.02 -11.87
N ASP A 287 -16.31 14.85 -10.61
CA ASP A 287 -15.30 15.66 -9.92
C ASP A 287 -14.53 14.78 -8.92
N LEU A 288 -13.45 14.20 -9.38
CA LEU A 288 -12.52 13.50 -8.49
C LEU A 288 -11.59 14.47 -7.76
N GLY A 289 -11.56 15.73 -8.19
CA GLY A 289 -10.87 16.84 -7.53
C GLY A 289 -9.42 16.55 -7.20
N ASP A 290 -8.90 17.24 -6.20
CA ASP A 290 -7.57 17.03 -5.62
C ASP A 290 -7.60 16.03 -4.46
N GLU A 291 -8.60 15.14 -4.43
CA GLU A 291 -8.66 14.11 -3.39
C GLU A 291 -7.41 13.23 -3.40
N ILE A 292 -6.81 13.12 -2.23
CA ILE A 292 -5.54 12.44 -1.98
C ILE A 292 -5.72 11.18 -1.13
N ASN A 293 -6.94 10.91 -0.72
CA ASN A 293 -7.36 9.69 0.01
C ASN A 293 -8.87 9.49 -0.16
N GLY A 294 -9.39 8.39 0.36
CA GLY A 294 -10.83 8.10 0.34
C GLY A 294 -11.37 7.62 -1.02
N PRO A 295 -12.70 7.69 -1.22
CA PRO A 295 -13.34 7.14 -2.41
C PRO A 295 -12.85 7.74 -3.72
N GLY A 296 -12.71 9.05 -3.83
CA GLY A 296 -12.25 9.72 -5.03
C GLY A 296 -10.81 9.34 -5.39
N TYR A 297 -9.94 9.23 -4.41
CA TYR A 297 -8.57 8.79 -4.64
C TYR A 297 -8.52 7.34 -5.16
N ARG A 298 -9.30 6.44 -4.59
CA ARG A 298 -9.41 5.06 -5.05
C ARG A 298 -9.86 4.98 -6.52
N LEU A 299 -10.82 5.80 -6.93
CA LEU A 299 -11.24 5.88 -8.33
C LEU A 299 -10.12 6.40 -9.24
N LYS A 300 -9.32 7.37 -8.78
CA LYS A 300 -8.13 7.83 -9.54
C LYS A 300 -7.12 6.70 -9.75
N CYS A 301 -6.86 5.88 -8.75
CA CYS A 301 -5.97 4.72 -8.85
C CYS A 301 -6.45 3.75 -9.93
N LEU A 302 -7.74 3.37 -9.91
CA LEU A 302 -8.33 2.52 -10.94
C LEU A 302 -8.24 3.13 -12.35
N LEU A 303 -8.57 4.42 -12.49
CA LEU A 303 -8.48 5.11 -13.78
C LEU A 303 -7.03 5.19 -14.29
N SER A 304 -6.06 5.37 -13.40
CA SER A 304 -4.63 5.30 -13.76
C SER A 304 -4.25 3.93 -14.30
N LEU A 305 -4.67 2.84 -13.66
CA LEU A 305 -4.45 1.48 -14.17
C LEU A 305 -5.10 1.24 -15.54
N LYS A 306 -6.34 1.73 -15.73
CA LYS A 306 -7.01 1.65 -17.04
C LYS A 306 -6.20 2.37 -18.12
N GLN A 307 -5.65 3.54 -17.80
CA GLN A 307 -4.80 4.30 -18.70
C GLN A 307 -3.48 3.57 -18.98
N GLU A 308 -2.86 2.98 -17.97
CA GLU A 308 -1.64 2.17 -18.13
C GLU A 308 -1.90 0.99 -19.07
N LEU A 309 -3.01 0.25 -18.88
CA LEU A 309 -3.38 -0.86 -19.76
C LEU A 309 -3.65 -0.40 -21.20
N ALA A 310 -4.37 0.72 -21.36
CA ALA A 310 -4.67 1.27 -22.70
C ALA A 310 -3.41 1.73 -23.45
N ASN A 311 -2.39 2.19 -22.72
CA ASN A 311 -1.13 2.66 -23.28
C ASN A 311 -0.14 1.53 -23.63
N LEU A 312 -0.40 0.28 -23.21
CA LEU A 312 0.42 -0.85 -23.61
C LEU A 312 0.35 -1.05 -25.12
N GLN A 313 1.48 -1.46 -25.72
CA GLN A 313 1.48 -1.93 -27.11
C GLN A 313 0.53 -3.11 -27.26
N VAL A 314 -0.05 -3.27 -28.45
CA VAL A 314 -1.04 -4.33 -28.71
C VAL A 314 -0.50 -5.72 -28.36
N THR A 315 0.77 -5.98 -28.68
CA THR A 315 1.45 -7.24 -28.34
C THR A 315 1.54 -7.49 -26.85
N ASP A 316 1.93 -6.48 -26.07
CA ASP A 316 2.04 -6.59 -24.61
C ASP A 316 0.67 -6.80 -23.97
N ARG A 317 -0.35 -6.09 -24.45
CA ARG A 317 -1.72 -6.24 -23.97
C ARG A 317 -2.28 -7.64 -24.27
N ASN A 318 -2.03 -8.17 -25.48
CA ASN A 318 -2.45 -9.52 -25.86
C ASN A 318 -1.79 -10.60 -24.99
N ASN A 319 -0.54 -10.40 -24.56
CA ASN A 319 0.18 -11.35 -23.71
C ASN A 319 -0.48 -11.56 -22.33
N ILE A 320 -1.21 -10.56 -21.81
CA ILE A 320 -1.85 -10.62 -20.49
C ILE A 320 -3.38 -10.71 -20.55
N GLU A 321 -3.99 -10.57 -21.73
CA GLU A 321 -5.44 -10.58 -21.88
C GLU A 321 -6.08 -11.85 -21.34
N GLY A 322 -5.54 -13.01 -21.69
CA GLY A 322 -6.04 -14.31 -21.23
C GLY A 322 -5.96 -14.47 -19.71
N PHE A 323 -4.86 -14.01 -19.10
CA PHE A 323 -4.66 -14.00 -17.66
C PHE A 323 -5.69 -13.08 -16.98
N LEU A 324 -5.84 -11.85 -17.45
CA LEU A 324 -6.76 -10.87 -16.88
C LEU A 324 -8.23 -11.32 -17.04
N LYS A 325 -8.60 -11.95 -18.17
CA LYS A 325 -9.93 -12.56 -18.34
C LYS A 325 -10.17 -13.67 -17.33
N SER A 326 -9.21 -14.56 -17.18
CA SER A 326 -9.29 -15.67 -16.21
C SER A 326 -9.37 -15.17 -14.78
N ALA A 327 -8.76 -14.03 -14.47
CA ALA A 327 -8.82 -13.39 -13.15
C ALA A 327 -10.11 -12.56 -12.92
N GLY A 328 -10.95 -12.37 -13.95
CA GLY A 328 -12.14 -11.51 -13.87
C GLY A 328 -11.83 -10.01 -13.89
N CYS A 329 -10.65 -9.64 -14.36
CA CYS A 329 -10.17 -8.25 -14.35
C CYS A 329 -10.34 -7.53 -15.67
N TRP A 330 -10.32 -8.27 -16.80
CA TRP A 330 -10.20 -7.66 -18.13
C TRP A 330 -11.25 -6.60 -18.42
N GLU A 331 -12.54 -6.95 -18.28
CA GLU A 331 -13.65 -6.03 -18.57
C GLU A 331 -13.68 -4.84 -17.59
N ARG A 332 -13.25 -5.07 -16.37
CA ARG A 332 -13.21 -4.04 -15.32
C ARG A 332 -12.10 -3.02 -15.54
N LEU A 333 -11.05 -3.40 -16.22
CA LEU A 333 -9.90 -2.56 -16.55
C LEU A 333 -10.03 -1.85 -17.91
N GLN A 334 -11.11 -2.08 -18.67
CA GLN A 334 -11.42 -1.27 -19.85
C GLN A 334 -12.16 0.01 -19.43
N PHE A 335 -11.96 1.10 -20.18
CA PHE A 335 -12.74 2.31 -19.99
C PHE A 335 -14.23 2.04 -20.25
N GLN A 336 -15.06 2.54 -19.38
CA GLN A 336 -16.51 2.48 -19.49
C GLN A 336 -17.05 3.79 -20.10
N SER A 337 -18.25 3.71 -20.70
CA SER A 337 -18.92 4.92 -21.18
C SER A 337 -19.13 5.92 -20.05
N GLY A 338 -18.70 7.18 -20.24
CA GLY A 338 -18.79 8.25 -19.24
C GLY A 338 -17.59 8.36 -18.31
N GLU A 339 -16.58 7.48 -18.41
CA GLU A 339 -15.32 7.69 -17.71
C GLU A 339 -14.44 8.73 -18.44
N PRO A 340 -13.68 9.56 -17.69
CA PRO A 340 -12.84 10.59 -18.31
C PRO A 340 -11.71 9.92 -19.14
N GLU A 341 -11.57 10.33 -20.40
CA GLU A 341 -10.53 9.80 -21.32
C GLU A 341 -9.10 10.22 -20.93
N LYS A 342 -8.96 11.28 -20.14
CA LYS A 342 -7.66 11.74 -19.64
C LYS A 342 -7.66 11.67 -18.12
N VAL A 343 -6.93 10.72 -17.61
CA VAL A 343 -6.65 10.62 -16.18
C VAL A 343 -5.42 11.47 -15.85
N VAL A 344 -5.55 12.29 -14.83
CA VAL A 344 -4.40 12.98 -14.25
C VAL A 344 -3.47 11.90 -13.68
N LYS A 345 -2.21 11.87 -14.13
CA LYS A 345 -1.21 10.98 -13.52
C LYS A 345 -1.22 11.19 -12.02
N ILE A 346 -1.26 10.09 -11.27
CA ILE A 346 -0.98 10.12 -9.85
C ILE A 346 0.49 10.50 -9.72
N ALA A 347 0.75 11.78 -9.47
CA ALA A 347 2.10 12.29 -9.27
C ALA A 347 2.40 12.35 -7.76
N PRO A 348 3.67 12.27 -7.34
CA PRO A 348 4.06 12.56 -5.96
C PRO A 348 3.59 13.97 -5.60
N GLN A 349 2.89 14.08 -4.48
CA GLN A 349 2.31 15.35 -4.00
C GLN A 349 3.02 15.86 -2.76
#